data_1157dce9c6f551eb51b2bc39a76c5dfd
#
_entry.id   1157dce9c6f551eb51b2bc39a76c5dfd
#
_cell.length_a   1.000
_cell.length_b   1.000
_cell.length_c   1.000
_cell.angle_alpha   90.00
_cell.angle_beta   90.00
_cell.angle_gamma   90.00
#
_symmetry.space_group_name_H-M   'P 1'
#
loop_
_entity.id
_entity.type
_entity.pdbx_description
1 polymer ?
#
loop_
_entity_poly.entity_id
_entity_poly.type
_entity_poly.pdbx_seq_one_letter_code
_entity_poly.pdbx_strand_id
1 'polypeptide(L)'
;MVIEVPEEVFGIKKWEATVVRNWNVASFIKEFVVEIPQDMGYKAGGYIQIEIPECEIDYKDMDISAHPDEHPDDIQKFKLEWDKFKLWDLKMKNPELVERAYSMASYPAEGKEIMLNVRIATPPWDRNSNGWMDVNPGVASSYIFSKKPGDKVTISGPYGEFFINHSEAEMLYVGGGAGMAPMRSHLYHLFRTLKTGRKVNFWYGGRSKRELFYIDHFKALEKDFPNFKFYIALSEPNEEDNWKVKDDLEGKGDGFVGFVHQTLIDNYLSHHEAPEDIEVYFCGPPLMNQAIEKMADDFGVPPENVRFDDFGG
;
A
#
# COMPACT_ATOMS: atom_id res chain seq x y z
N MET A 1 -33.74 -10.84 18.69
CA MET A 1 -33.49 -9.52 19.30
C MET A 1 -32.07 -9.16 18.90
N VAL A 2 -31.91 -8.27 17.92
CA VAL A 2 -30.59 -7.74 17.53
C VAL A 2 -30.31 -6.64 18.54
N ILE A 3 -29.29 -6.82 19.39
CA ILE A 3 -28.82 -5.79 20.30
C ILE A 3 -27.94 -4.88 19.44
N GLU A 4 -28.44 -3.72 19.05
CA GLU A 4 -27.60 -2.66 18.48
C GLU A 4 -26.70 -2.14 19.60
N VAL A 5 -25.45 -2.49 19.57
CA VAL A 5 -24.42 -1.95 20.46
C VAL A 5 -23.95 -0.64 19.85
N PRO A 6 -24.00 0.50 20.56
CA PRO A 6 -23.51 1.76 20.03
C PRO A 6 -22.05 1.67 19.55
N GLU A 7 -21.72 2.28 18.42
CA GLU A 7 -20.35 2.31 17.84
C GLU A 7 -19.31 2.78 18.86
N GLU A 8 -19.68 3.68 19.76
CA GLU A 8 -18.83 4.18 20.85
C GLU A 8 -18.29 3.09 21.79
N VAL A 9 -19.01 1.95 21.92
CA VAL A 9 -18.59 0.82 22.75
C VAL A 9 -17.40 0.08 22.12
N PHE A 10 -17.26 0.15 20.79
CA PHE A 10 -16.12 -0.46 20.07
C PHE A 10 -14.94 0.51 19.89
N GLY A 11 -15.04 1.73 20.43
CA GLY A 11 -13.98 2.74 20.27
C GLY A 11 -13.96 3.41 18.90
N ILE A 12 -14.90 3.09 18.01
CA ILE A 12 -15.04 3.70 16.68
C ILE A 12 -15.56 5.13 16.86
N LYS A 13 -14.88 6.07 16.20
CA LYS A 13 -15.26 7.49 16.23
C LYS A 13 -15.22 8.07 14.82
N LYS A 14 -16.02 9.13 14.64
CA LYS A 14 -15.99 9.94 13.42
C LYS A 14 -15.20 11.21 13.69
N TRP A 15 -14.35 11.59 12.75
CA TRP A 15 -13.40 12.68 12.85
C TRP A 15 -13.52 13.62 11.64
N GLU A 16 -13.53 14.91 11.88
CA GLU A 16 -13.15 15.87 10.86
C GLU A 16 -11.63 15.97 10.85
N ALA A 17 -11.00 15.50 9.78
CA ALA A 17 -9.56 15.50 9.62
C ALA A 17 -9.12 16.57 8.60
N THR A 18 -7.91 17.10 8.78
CA THR A 18 -7.31 18.08 7.88
C THR A 18 -6.27 17.40 7.01
N VAL A 19 -6.36 17.56 5.72
CA VAL A 19 -5.31 17.09 4.78
C VAL A 19 -4.03 17.88 5.01
N VAL A 20 -2.94 17.19 5.33
CA VAL A 20 -1.62 17.82 5.56
C VAL A 20 -0.64 17.54 4.42
N ARG A 21 -0.75 16.39 3.76
CA ARG A 21 0.05 16.03 2.58
C ARG A 21 -0.79 15.22 1.58
N ASN A 22 -0.55 15.41 0.30
CA ASN A 22 -1.19 14.63 -0.75
C ASN A 22 -0.31 14.58 -2.00
N TRP A 23 0.83 13.89 -1.91
CA TRP A 23 1.84 13.80 -2.96
C TRP A 23 1.75 12.48 -3.73
N ASN A 24 2.09 12.50 -5.03
CA ASN A 24 2.31 11.25 -5.74
C ASN A 24 3.65 10.62 -5.29
N VAL A 25 3.59 9.35 -4.89
CA VAL A 25 4.77 8.52 -4.56
C VAL A 25 5.09 7.55 -5.69
N ALA A 26 4.11 7.28 -6.56
CA ALA A 26 4.27 6.56 -7.83
C ALA A 26 3.30 7.17 -8.85
N SER A 27 3.43 6.79 -10.14
CA SER A 27 2.64 7.40 -11.23
C SER A 27 1.13 7.46 -10.95
N PHE A 28 0.61 6.45 -10.26
CA PHE A 28 -0.83 6.28 -10.00
C PHE A 28 -1.14 6.07 -8.51
N ILE A 29 -0.20 6.36 -7.61
CA ILE A 29 -0.38 6.18 -6.16
C ILE A 29 0.03 7.46 -5.44
N LYS A 30 -0.84 7.92 -4.55
CA LYS A 30 -0.58 9.02 -3.62
C LYS A 30 -0.29 8.52 -2.22
N GLU A 31 0.62 9.22 -1.56
CA GLU A 31 0.67 9.32 -0.11
C GLU A 31 -0.30 10.42 0.30
N PHE A 32 -1.38 10.02 0.94
CA PHE A 32 -2.41 10.91 1.45
C PHE A 32 -2.36 10.90 2.97
N VAL A 33 -2.09 12.05 3.56
CA VAL A 33 -1.94 12.18 5.01
C VAL A 33 -2.92 13.21 5.54
N VAL A 34 -3.67 12.80 6.56
CA VAL A 34 -4.59 13.67 7.28
C VAL A 34 -4.20 13.74 8.76
N GLU A 35 -4.42 14.89 9.37
CA GLU A 35 -4.28 15.08 10.82
C GLU A 35 -5.65 15.10 11.49
N ILE A 36 -5.80 14.33 12.56
CA ILE A 36 -7.00 14.28 13.42
C ILE A 36 -6.76 15.04 14.72
N PRO A 37 -7.82 15.54 15.40
CA PRO A 37 -7.67 16.36 16.59
C PRO A 37 -6.99 15.67 17.76
N GLN A 38 -7.12 14.34 17.87
CA GLN A 38 -6.50 13.54 18.92
C GLN A 38 -6.10 12.17 18.37
N ASP A 39 -5.18 11.49 19.06
CA ASP A 39 -4.75 10.14 18.69
C ASP A 39 -5.96 9.17 18.68
N MET A 40 -6.07 8.38 17.60
CA MET A 40 -7.15 7.42 17.39
C MET A 40 -6.98 6.16 18.26
N GLY A 41 -5.73 5.80 18.59
CA GLY A 41 -5.45 4.61 19.38
C GLY A 41 -5.75 3.31 18.63
N TYR A 42 -5.10 3.09 17.48
CA TYR A 42 -5.32 1.91 16.64
C TYR A 42 -4.19 0.87 16.76
N LYS A 43 -4.41 -0.31 16.17
CA LYS A 43 -3.37 -1.34 15.99
C LYS A 43 -2.79 -1.26 14.59
N ALA A 44 -1.49 -1.53 14.44
CA ALA A 44 -0.85 -1.62 13.12
C ALA A 44 -1.57 -2.65 12.24
N GLY A 45 -1.82 -2.31 10.97
CA GLY A 45 -2.64 -3.08 10.04
C GLY A 45 -4.14 -2.75 10.07
N GLY A 46 -4.57 -1.83 10.94
CA GLY A 46 -5.94 -1.32 10.93
C GLY A 46 -6.23 -0.42 9.74
N TYR A 47 -7.52 -0.16 9.51
CA TYR A 47 -8.01 0.71 8.45
C TYR A 47 -8.96 1.78 8.98
N ILE A 48 -9.19 2.80 8.17
CA ILE A 48 -10.24 3.81 8.35
C ILE A 48 -11.26 3.72 7.22
N GLN A 49 -12.46 4.29 7.45
CA GLN A 49 -13.36 4.65 6.37
C GLN A 49 -13.27 6.16 6.12
N ILE A 50 -13.33 6.55 4.84
CA ILE A 50 -13.43 7.95 4.42
C ILE A 50 -14.79 8.18 3.78
N GLU A 51 -15.46 9.28 4.16
CA GLU A 51 -16.71 9.72 3.55
C GLU A 51 -16.43 10.53 2.29
N ILE A 52 -17.15 10.20 1.23
CA ILE A 52 -17.12 10.91 -0.03
C ILE A 52 -18.51 11.52 -0.25
N PRO A 53 -18.67 12.85 -0.12
CA PRO A 53 -19.96 13.51 -0.36
C PRO A 53 -20.34 13.46 -1.84
N GLU A 54 -21.57 13.87 -2.14
CA GLU A 54 -21.97 14.17 -3.52
C GLU A 54 -20.99 15.18 -4.13
N CYS A 55 -20.37 14.80 -5.27
CA CYS A 55 -19.40 15.65 -5.96
C CYS A 55 -19.17 15.23 -7.41
N GLU A 56 -18.67 16.17 -8.22
CA GLU A 56 -18.10 15.91 -9.52
C GLU A 56 -16.63 16.36 -9.52
N ILE A 57 -15.74 15.55 -10.07
CA ILE A 57 -14.30 15.83 -10.10
C ILE A 57 -13.78 15.69 -11.53
N ASP A 58 -13.17 16.75 -12.05
CA ASP A 58 -12.44 16.72 -13.31
C ASP A 58 -10.97 16.42 -13.02
N TYR A 59 -10.39 15.40 -13.68
CA TYR A 59 -9.01 15.01 -13.44
C TYR A 59 -8.00 16.08 -13.85
N LYS A 60 -8.43 17.06 -14.72
CA LYS A 60 -7.59 18.22 -15.09
C LYS A 60 -7.19 19.09 -13.91
N ASP A 61 -7.99 19.06 -12.83
CA ASP A 61 -7.79 19.91 -11.65
C ASP A 61 -6.95 19.21 -10.58
N MET A 62 -6.55 17.94 -10.81
CA MET A 62 -5.75 17.16 -9.86
C MET A 62 -4.29 17.60 -9.89
N ASP A 63 -3.71 17.75 -8.71
CA ASP A 63 -2.27 17.89 -8.53
C ASP A 63 -1.62 16.52 -8.38
N ILE A 64 -0.70 16.17 -9.28
CA ILE A 64 0.04 14.90 -9.27
C ILE A 64 1.53 15.10 -8.99
N SER A 65 1.87 16.20 -8.36
CA SER A 65 3.26 16.49 -7.99
C SER A 65 3.84 15.40 -7.09
N ALA A 66 5.11 15.07 -7.32
CA ALA A 66 5.89 14.23 -6.43
C ALA A 66 6.23 15.00 -5.14
N HIS A 67 6.69 14.26 -4.11
CA HIS A 67 7.15 14.88 -2.87
C HIS A 67 8.30 15.86 -3.15
N PRO A 68 8.19 17.13 -2.76
CA PRO A 68 9.18 18.15 -3.13
C PRO A 68 10.56 17.89 -2.52
N ASP A 69 10.65 17.32 -1.33
CA ASP A 69 11.93 17.03 -0.68
C ASP A 69 12.63 15.79 -1.25
N GLU A 70 11.84 14.82 -1.77
CA GLU A 70 12.38 13.60 -2.40
C GLU A 70 12.73 13.83 -3.87
N HIS A 71 12.04 14.75 -4.53
CA HIS A 71 12.17 15.04 -5.96
C HIS A 71 12.22 16.56 -6.23
N PRO A 72 13.16 17.31 -5.62
CA PRO A 72 13.19 18.77 -5.73
C PRO A 72 13.41 19.25 -7.15
N ASP A 73 14.13 18.48 -7.96
CA ASP A 73 14.46 18.86 -9.36
C ASP A 73 13.42 18.34 -10.38
N ASP A 74 12.51 17.46 -9.99
CA ASP A 74 11.53 16.84 -10.88
C ASP A 74 10.21 16.52 -10.17
N ILE A 75 9.54 17.54 -9.67
CA ILE A 75 8.25 17.39 -8.99
C ILE A 75 7.13 16.93 -9.95
N GLN A 76 7.31 17.06 -11.27
CA GLN A 76 6.34 16.66 -12.29
C GLN A 76 6.67 15.32 -12.96
N LYS A 77 7.55 14.53 -12.37
CA LYS A 77 8.05 13.26 -12.93
C LYS A 77 6.96 12.25 -13.34
N PHE A 78 5.78 12.33 -12.74
CA PHE A 78 4.67 11.42 -13.02
C PHE A 78 3.74 11.88 -14.14
N LYS A 79 3.93 13.11 -14.63
CA LYS A 79 3.05 13.72 -15.65
C LYS A 79 3.05 12.95 -16.97
N LEU A 80 4.19 12.39 -17.36
CA LEU A 80 4.33 11.67 -18.63
C LEU A 80 3.39 10.46 -18.72
N GLU A 81 3.20 9.70 -17.64
CA GLU A 81 2.27 8.56 -17.61
C GLU A 81 0.82 9.03 -17.69
N TRP A 82 0.48 10.12 -17.03
CA TRP A 82 -0.86 10.70 -17.09
C TRP A 82 -1.19 11.21 -18.48
N ASP A 83 -0.24 11.88 -19.14
CA ASP A 83 -0.36 12.31 -20.54
C ASP A 83 -0.50 11.10 -21.49
N LYS A 84 0.38 10.10 -21.33
CA LYS A 84 0.40 8.88 -22.14
C LYS A 84 -0.93 8.13 -22.10
N PHE A 85 -1.49 7.97 -20.91
CA PHE A 85 -2.74 7.25 -20.68
C PHE A 85 -3.98 8.17 -20.73
N LYS A 86 -3.83 9.46 -21.07
CA LYS A 86 -4.94 10.41 -21.20
C LYS A 86 -5.84 10.49 -19.96
N LEU A 87 -5.24 10.42 -18.74
CA LEU A 87 -6.01 10.46 -17.50
C LEU A 87 -6.71 11.82 -17.32
N TRP A 88 -6.14 12.88 -17.86
CA TRP A 88 -6.70 14.22 -17.80
C TRP A 88 -8.08 14.36 -18.46
N ASP A 89 -8.45 13.42 -19.33
CA ASP A 89 -9.76 13.42 -20.02
C ASP A 89 -10.87 12.81 -19.16
N LEU A 90 -10.52 12.20 -18.02
CA LEU A 90 -11.47 11.52 -17.14
C LEU A 90 -12.21 12.53 -16.25
N LYS A 91 -13.46 12.16 -15.95
CA LYS A 91 -14.33 12.86 -14.97
C LYS A 91 -15.02 11.81 -14.11
N MET A 92 -15.06 12.08 -12.82
CA MET A 92 -15.75 11.24 -11.85
C MET A 92 -17.00 11.96 -11.34
N LYS A 93 -18.10 11.22 -11.22
CA LYS A 93 -19.34 11.69 -10.61
C LYS A 93 -19.71 10.79 -9.44
N ASN A 94 -20.05 11.42 -8.33
CA ASN A 94 -20.61 10.77 -7.16
C ASN A 94 -21.95 11.42 -6.83
N PRO A 95 -23.11 10.73 -7.05
CA PRO A 95 -24.42 11.34 -6.86
C PRO A 95 -24.91 11.30 -5.41
N GLU A 96 -24.23 10.60 -4.50
CA GLU A 96 -24.66 10.41 -3.12
C GLU A 96 -23.49 10.23 -2.16
N LEU A 97 -23.74 10.36 -0.87
CA LEU A 97 -22.74 10.08 0.15
C LEU A 97 -22.37 8.58 0.13
N VAL A 98 -21.08 8.28 -0.02
CA VAL A 98 -20.55 6.91 0.10
C VAL A 98 -19.36 6.89 1.05
N GLU A 99 -19.07 5.71 1.62
CA GLU A 99 -17.90 5.45 2.46
C GLU A 99 -17.03 4.37 1.82
N ARG A 100 -15.70 4.51 1.97
CA ARG A 100 -14.76 3.50 1.50
C ARG A 100 -13.64 3.29 2.51
N ALA A 101 -13.28 2.01 2.70
CA ALA A 101 -12.21 1.58 3.58
C ALA A 101 -10.83 1.78 2.94
N TYR A 102 -9.87 2.22 3.76
CA TYR A 102 -8.46 2.34 3.39
C TYR A 102 -7.56 1.92 4.54
N SER A 103 -6.69 0.95 4.29
CA SER A 103 -5.70 0.51 5.27
C SER A 103 -4.69 1.63 5.54
N MET A 104 -4.36 1.80 6.81
CA MET A 104 -3.41 2.82 7.24
C MET A 104 -1.98 2.41 6.93
N ALA A 105 -1.24 3.30 6.28
CA ALA A 105 0.21 3.18 6.09
C ALA A 105 0.99 3.75 7.28
N SER A 106 0.38 4.66 8.06
CA SER A 106 0.91 5.08 9.35
C SER A 106 0.87 3.93 10.35
N TYR A 107 1.80 3.94 11.31
CA TYR A 107 1.77 3.01 12.44
C TYR A 107 1.41 3.78 13.73
N PRO A 108 0.95 3.12 14.80
CA PRO A 108 0.37 3.78 15.98
C PRO A 108 1.22 4.90 16.59
N ALA A 109 2.55 4.79 16.57
CA ALA A 109 3.42 5.80 17.16
C ALA A 109 3.54 7.11 16.33
N GLU A 110 2.96 7.17 15.12
CA GLU A 110 2.81 8.42 14.34
C GLU A 110 1.65 9.28 14.87
N GLY A 111 0.86 8.73 15.81
CA GLY A 111 -0.08 9.48 16.64
C GLY A 111 -1.27 10.03 15.87
N LYS A 112 -1.32 11.35 15.68
CA LYS A 112 -2.47 12.04 15.07
C LYS A 112 -2.44 12.05 13.55
N GLU A 113 -1.33 11.72 12.92
CA GLU A 113 -1.22 11.64 11.47
C GLU A 113 -1.66 10.25 10.97
N ILE A 114 -2.69 10.23 10.15
CA ILE A 114 -3.19 9.04 9.47
C ILE A 114 -2.74 9.11 8.03
N MET A 115 -1.90 8.16 7.63
CA MET A 115 -1.33 8.06 6.29
C MET A 115 -2.00 6.92 5.53
N LEU A 116 -2.35 7.18 4.29
CA LEU A 116 -2.89 6.19 3.34
C LEU A 116 -2.01 6.14 2.09
N ASN A 117 -1.92 4.97 1.45
CA ASN A 117 -1.40 4.85 0.09
C ASN A 117 -2.57 4.54 -0.84
N VAL A 118 -2.93 5.49 -1.67
CA VAL A 118 -4.14 5.42 -2.48
C VAL A 118 -3.81 5.33 -3.97
N ARG A 119 -4.18 4.23 -4.60
CA ARG A 119 -4.10 4.07 -6.05
C ARG A 119 -5.33 4.68 -6.71
N ILE A 120 -5.13 5.51 -7.76
CA ILE A 120 -6.22 5.98 -8.60
C ILE A 120 -6.87 4.80 -9.34
N ALA A 121 -8.17 4.63 -9.19
CA ALA A 121 -8.94 3.61 -9.88
C ALA A 121 -9.54 4.22 -11.16
N THR A 122 -8.97 3.85 -12.30
CA THR A 122 -9.41 4.30 -13.62
C THR A 122 -10.44 3.33 -14.20
N PRO A 123 -11.27 3.75 -15.18
CA PRO A 123 -12.03 2.84 -16.01
C PRO A 123 -11.12 1.80 -16.67
N PRO A 124 -11.66 0.66 -17.13
CA PRO A 124 -10.89 -0.25 -17.96
C PRO A 124 -10.44 0.40 -19.27
N TRP A 125 -9.24 0.04 -19.73
CA TRP A 125 -8.71 0.53 -21.00
C TRP A 125 -9.22 -0.37 -22.14
N ASP A 126 -9.91 0.21 -23.11
CA ASP A 126 -10.29 -0.48 -24.33
C ASP A 126 -9.19 -0.38 -25.38
N ARG A 127 -8.57 -1.51 -25.69
CA ARG A 127 -7.48 -1.60 -26.69
C ARG A 127 -7.98 -1.34 -28.11
N ASN A 128 -9.27 -1.57 -28.40
CA ASN A 128 -9.82 -1.38 -29.74
C ASN A 128 -10.04 0.10 -30.06
N SER A 129 -10.58 0.87 -29.11
CA SER A 129 -10.79 2.31 -29.25
C SER A 129 -9.55 3.13 -28.87
N ASN A 130 -8.52 2.49 -28.29
CA ASN A 130 -7.32 3.16 -27.73
C ASN A 130 -7.72 4.28 -26.76
N GLY A 131 -8.62 3.99 -25.85
CA GLY A 131 -9.17 4.94 -24.88
C GLY A 131 -9.79 4.26 -23.67
N TRP A 132 -10.29 5.04 -22.74
CA TRP A 132 -11.01 4.55 -21.57
C TRP A 132 -12.42 4.12 -21.94
N MET A 133 -12.90 3.02 -21.35
CA MET A 133 -14.31 2.66 -21.45
C MET A 133 -15.18 3.74 -20.77
N ASP A 134 -16.41 3.90 -21.25
CA ASP A 134 -17.39 4.83 -20.68
C ASP A 134 -17.99 4.26 -19.37
N VAL A 135 -17.14 4.22 -18.35
CA VAL A 135 -17.46 3.78 -16.98
C VAL A 135 -16.94 4.84 -16.02
N ASN A 136 -17.70 5.13 -14.97
CA ASN A 136 -17.28 6.11 -13.96
C ASN A 136 -15.97 5.66 -13.28
N PRO A 137 -14.97 6.53 -13.16
CA PRO A 137 -13.76 6.22 -12.39
C PRO A 137 -14.07 5.94 -10.90
N GLY A 138 -13.11 5.36 -10.21
CA GLY A 138 -13.24 5.07 -8.78
C GLY A 138 -13.53 6.31 -7.95
N VAL A 139 -14.69 6.33 -7.28
CA VAL A 139 -15.22 7.50 -6.58
C VAL A 139 -14.27 7.98 -5.48
N ALA A 140 -13.88 7.09 -4.57
CA ALA A 140 -13.07 7.47 -3.41
C ALA A 140 -11.64 7.86 -3.80
N SER A 141 -11.01 7.11 -4.70
CA SER A 141 -9.65 7.43 -5.15
C SER A 141 -9.61 8.78 -5.90
N SER A 142 -10.61 9.07 -6.74
CA SER A 142 -10.72 10.37 -7.41
C SER A 142 -10.91 11.51 -6.41
N TYR A 143 -11.77 11.30 -5.41
CA TYR A 143 -11.99 12.27 -4.34
C TYR A 143 -10.69 12.57 -3.57
N ILE A 144 -9.95 11.54 -3.17
CA ILE A 144 -8.67 11.68 -2.46
C ILE A 144 -7.66 12.41 -3.35
N PHE A 145 -7.54 12.03 -4.63
CA PHE A 145 -6.62 12.67 -5.56
C PHE A 145 -6.91 14.15 -5.80
N SER A 146 -8.15 14.58 -5.66
CA SER A 146 -8.54 16.00 -5.81
C SER A 146 -8.22 16.87 -4.60
N LYS A 147 -7.91 16.28 -3.44
CA LYS A 147 -7.69 17.02 -2.19
C LYS A 147 -6.33 17.72 -2.17
N LYS A 148 -6.31 18.86 -1.47
CA LYS A 148 -5.11 19.69 -1.28
C LYS A 148 -4.84 19.88 0.22
N PRO A 149 -3.60 20.14 0.61
CA PRO A 149 -3.30 20.52 1.99
C PRO A 149 -4.21 21.67 2.48
N GLY A 150 -4.79 21.49 3.66
CA GLY A 150 -5.78 22.39 4.25
C GLY A 150 -7.24 21.96 4.05
N ASP A 151 -7.54 21.10 3.09
CA ASP A 151 -8.89 20.58 2.89
C ASP A 151 -9.35 19.74 4.10
N LYS A 152 -10.67 19.70 4.30
CA LYS A 152 -11.30 18.87 5.32
C LYS A 152 -11.87 17.61 4.69
N VAL A 153 -11.74 16.50 5.41
CA VAL A 153 -12.35 15.21 5.07
C VAL A 153 -12.93 14.59 6.34
N THR A 154 -14.00 13.82 6.19
CA THR A 154 -14.55 13.05 7.29
C THR A 154 -14.03 11.62 7.21
N ILE A 155 -13.49 11.14 8.31
CA ILE A 155 -13.05 9.76 8.46
C ILE A 155 -13.68 9.12 9.69
N SER A 156 -13.80 7.80 9.69
CA SER A 156 -14.21 7.02 10.85
C SER A 156 -13.25 5.86 11.09
N GLY A 157 -13.15 5.42 12.34
CA GLY A 157 -12.27 4.32 12.72
C GLY A 157 -11.92 4.34 14.21
N PRO A 158 -10.96 3.47 14.63
CA PRO A 158 -10.24 2.50 13.82
C PRO A 158 -11.04 1.23 13.59
N TYR A 159 -10.78 0.56 12.46
CA TYR A 159 -11.28 -0.78 12.13
C TYR A 159 -10.11 -1.71 11.80
N GLY A 160 -10.36 -3.02 11.66
CA GLY A 160 -9.41 -3.95 11.07
C GLY A 160 -9.36 -5.32 11.73
N GLU A 161 -8.80 -6.26 10.96
CA GLU A 161 -8.57 -7.64 11.35
C GLU A 161 -7.16 -8.11 10.93
N PHE A 162 -6.50 -7.38 10.05
CA PHE A 162 -5.17 -7.70 9.55
C PHE A 162 -4.10 -7.28 10.57
N PHE A 163 -3.96 -8.06 11.65
CA PHE A 163 -3.04 -7.75 12.73
C PHE A 163 -1.88 -8.73 12.80
N ILE A 164 -0.78 -8.29 13.43
CA ILE A 164 0.41 -9.08 13.69
C ILE A 164 0.08 -10.16 14.73
N ASN A 165 0.42 -11.41 14.45
CA ASN A 165 0.28 -12.52 15.39
C ASN A 165 1.30 -12.40 16.53
N HIS A 166 0.89 -12.84 17.71
CA HIS A 166 1.76 -12.96 18.87
C HIS A 166 2.43 -14.35 18.86
N SER A 167 3.60 -14.45 18.23
CA SER A 167 4.41 -15.66 18.14
C SER A 167 5.88 -15.30 18.04
N GLU A 168 6.75 -16.31 18.02
CA GLU A 168 8.19 -16.16 17.75
C GLU A 168 8.58 -16.66 16.35
N ALA A 169 7.61 -17.06 15.52
CA ALA A 169 7.86 -17.55 14.17
C ALA A 169 8.52 -16.50 13.29
N GLU A 170 9.28 -16.92 12.30
CA GLU A 170 9.77 -16.05 11.24
C GLU A 170 8.61 -15.41 10.49
N MET A 171 8.76 -14.16 10.07
CA MET A 171 7.74 -13.40 9.35
C MET A 171 8.17 -13.13 7.92
N LEU A 172 7.30 -13.47 6.99
CA LEU A 172 7.46 -13.21 5.57
C LEU A 172 6.41 -12.21 5.11
N TYR A 173 6.83 -11.02 4.75
CA TYR A 173 5.97 -9.97 4.21
C TYR A 173 6.09 -9.91 2.70
N VAL A 174 4.96 -9.80 2.00
CA VAL A 174 4.93 -9.59 0.54
C VAL A 174 3.98 -8.44 0.21
N GLY A 175 4.49 -7.40 -0.44
CA GLY A 175 3.73 -6.21 -0.79
C GLY A 175 3.79 -5.86 -2.27
N GLY A 176 2.72 -5.20 -2.77
CA GLY A 176 2.69 -4.67 -4.14
C GLY A 176 1.75 -3.48 -4.28
N GLY A 177 2.18 -2.43 -4.98
CA GLY A 177 1.36 -1.25 -5.21
C GLY A 177 0.85 -0.61 -3.91
N ALA A 178 -0.44 -0.28 -3.86
CA ALA A 178 -1.07 0.32 -2.67
C ALA A 178 -1.12 -0.63 -1.45
N GLY A 179 -0.93 -1.94 -1.65
CA GLY A 179 -0.75 -2.92 -0.56
C GLY A 179 0.47 -2.65 0.31
N MET A 180 1.32 -1.71 -0.09
CA MET A 180 2.37 -1.15 0.76
C MET A 180 1.84 -0.55 2.08
N ALA A 181 0.60 -0.04 2.10
CA ALA A 181 0.06 0.64 3.29
C ALA A 181 0.12 -0.24 4.55
N PRO A 182 -0.55 -1.40 4.66
CA PRO A 182 -0.46 -2.23 5.85
C PRO A 182 0.94 -2.81 6.06
N MET A 183 1.73 -3.05 5.01
CA MET A 183 3.12 -3.52 5.14
C MET A 183 3.97 -2.50 5.90
N ARG A 184 3.90 -1.21 5.52
CA ARG A 184 4.61 -0.13 6.21
C ARG A 184 4.17 -0.03 7.68
N SER A 185 2.87 -0.05 7.91
CA SER A 185 2.30 0.03 9.27
C SER A 185 2.84 -1.07 10.18
N HIS A 186 2.79 -2.33 9.74
CA HIS A 186 3.29 -3.48 10.48
C HIS A 186 4.80 -3.38 10.73
N LEU A 187 5.59 -3.20 9.66
CA LEU A 187 7.05 -3.24 9.72
C LEU A 187 7.61 -2.12 10.61
N TYR A 188 7.06 -0.91 10.50
CA TYR A 188 7.47 0.19 11.38
C TYR A 188 7.07 -0.05 12.84
N HIS A 189 5.88 -0.61 13.08
CA HIS A 189 5.45 -0.96 14.43
C HIS A 189 6.35 -2.05 15.04
N LEU A 190 6.64 -3.12 14.28
CA LEU A 190 7.52 -4.21 14.72
C LEU A 190 8.92 -3.71 15.13
N PHE A 191 9.52 -2.87 14.29
CA PHE A 191 10.92 -2.47 14.48
C PHE A 191 11.08 -1.18 15.30
N ARG A 192 10.25 -0.16 15.07
CA ARG A 192 10.36 1.13 15.76
C ARG A 192 9.71 1.12 17.14
N THR A 193 8.61 0.39 17.33
CA THR A 193 7.87 0.34 18.61
C THR A 193 8.20 -0.92 19.41
N LEU A 194 7.92 -2.11 18.85
CA LEU A 194 8.07 -3.38 19.57
C LEU A 194 9.52 -3.85 19.70
N LYS A 195 10.42 -3.35 18.83
CA LYS A 195 11.83 -3.78 18.80
C LYS A 195 11.96 -5.31 18.69
N THR A 196 11.16 -5.90 17.78
CA THR A 196 11.08 -7.35 17.64
C THR A 196 12.43 -8.00 17.40
N GLY A 197 12.68 -9.15 18.02
CA GLY A 197 13.83 -10.02 17.76
C GLY A 197 13.57 -11.06 16.66
N ARG A 198 12.32 -11.15 16.15
CA ARG A 198 11.93 -12.12 15.11
C ARG A 198 12.69 -11.82 13.81
N LYS A 199 13.01 -12.87 13.06
CA LYS A 199 13.51 -12.74 11.68
C LYS A 199 12.35 -12.29 10.79
N VAL A 200 12.54 -11.22 10.03
CA VAL A 200 11.51 -10.62 9.17
C VAL A 200 12.10 -10.38 7.79
N ASN A 201 11.45 -10.91 6.78
CA ASN A 201 11.79 -10.69 5.37
C ASN A 201 10.63 -9.96 4.68
N PHE A 202 10.93 -8.86 4.00
CA PHE A 202 9.97 -8.11 3.21
C PHE A 202 10.33 -8.16 1.72
N TRP A 203 9.43 -8.73 0.92
CA TRP A 203 9.52 -8.82 -0.53
C TRP A 203 8.55 -7.84 -1.17
N TYR A 204 9.09 -6.90 -1.94
CA TYR A 204 8.31 -5.85 -2.57
C TYR A 204 8.30 -6.00 -4.08
N GLY A 205 7.11 -6.22 -4.65
CA GLY A 205 6.90 -6.43 -6.09
C GLY A 205 6.38 -5.18 -6.81
N GLY A 206 6.92 -4.94 -8.00
CA GLY A 206 6.42 -3.95 -8.95
C GLY A 206 6.67 -4.37 -10.38
N ARG A 207 6.11 -3.67 -11.37
CA ARG A 207 6.44 -3.92 -12.78
C ARG A 207 7.77 -3.28 -13.13
N SER A 208 7.95 -2.02 -12.77
CA SER A 208 9.17 -1.24 -13.00
C SER A 208 9.51 -0.39 -11.78
N LYS A 209 10.71 0.17 -11.74
CA LYS A 209 11.19 0.96 -10.61
C LYS A 209 10.32 2.18 -10.29
N ARG A 210 9.69 2.79 -11.29
CA ARG A 210 8.80 3.95 -11.13
C ARG A 210 7.49 3.65 -10.39
N GLU A 211 7.14 2.38 -10.22
CA GLU A 211 6.00 1.95 -9.43
C GLU A 211 6.33 1.70 -7.95
N LEU A 212 7.62 1.70 -7.60
CA LEU A 212 8.10 1.47 -6.25
C LEU A 212 8.26 2.80 -5.50
N PHE A 213 7.95 2.75 -4.20
CA PHE A 213 8.12 3.89 -3.29
C PHE A 213 8.55 3.40 -1.91
N TYR A 214 9.05 4.28 -1.06
CA TYR A 214 9.60 3.98 0.26
C TYR A 214 10.83 3.05 0.27
N ILE A 215 11.52 2.89 -0.86
CA ILE A 215 12.70 2.01 -0.96
C ILE A 215 13.76 2.41 0.07
N ASP A 216 14.09 3.71 0.13
CA ASP A 216 15.12 4.20 1.03
C ASP A 216 14.72 4.08 2.50
N HIS A 217 13.43 4.17 2.80
CA HIS A 217 12.87 3.94 4.13
C HIS A 217 13.11 2.50 4.61
N PHE A 218 12.85 1.49 3.76
CA PHE A 218 13.09 0.09 4.12
C PHE A 218 14.56 -0.30 4.10
N LYS A 219 15.37 0.29 3.21
CA LYS A 219 16.83 0.13 3.25
C LYS A 219 17.43 0.72 4.53
N ALA A 220 16.91 1.84 5.01
CA ALA A 220 17.32 2.40 6.30
C ALA A 220 16.89 1.49 7.46
N LEU A 221 15.69 0.91 7.40
CA LEU A 221 15.23 -0.05 8.40
C LEU A 221 16.12 -1.30 8.43
N GLU A 222 16.48 -1.84 7.26
CA GLU A 222 17.40 -2.99 7.12
C GLU A 222 18.79 -2.69 7.71
N LYS A 223 19.29 -1.47 7.51
CA LYS A 223 20.56 -1.03 8.09
C LYS A 223 20.51 -0.94 9.61
N ASP A 224 19.38 -0.47 10.16
CA ASP A 224 19.20 -0.29 11.59
C ASP A 224 18.94 -1.59 12.35
N PHE A 225 18.36 -2.60 11.67
CA PHE A 225 17.91 -3.85 12.28
C PHE A 225 18.41 -5.08 11.52
N PRO A 226 19.43 -5.80 12.03
CA PRO A 226 20.07 -6.91 11.31
C PRO A 226 19.15 -8.12 11.08
N ASN A 227 18.08 -8.24 11.84
CA ASN A 227 17.04 -9.27 11.70
C ASN A 227 15.94 -8.91 10.71
N PHE A 228 16.03 -7.77 10.01
CA PHE A 228 15.18 -7.37 8.90
C PHE A 228 15.93 -7.46 7.59
N LYS A 229 15.29 -8.05 6.57
CA LYS A 229 15.80 -8.11 5.19
C LYS A 229 14.76 -7.57 4.22
N PHE A 230 15.22 -6.78 3.26
CA PHE A 230 14.37 -6.13 2.27
C PHE A 230 14.79 -6.50 0.85
N TYR A 231 13.89 -7.11 0.11
CA TYR A 231 14.10 -7.58 -1.26
C TYR A 231 13.09 -6.96 -2.22
N ILE A 232 13.54 -6.66 -3.43
CA ILE A 232 12.70 -6.07 -4.49
C ILE A 232 12.71 -6.99 -5.70
N ALA A 233 11.53 -7.17 -6.30
CA ALA A 233 11.39 -7.88 -7.57
C ALA A 233 10.62 -7.03 -8.59
N LEU A 234 11.17 -6.88 -9.80
CA LEU A 234 10.51 -6.21 -10.91
C LEU A 234 10.12 -7.22 -11.97
N SER A 235 8.83 -7.27 -12.34
CA SER A 235 8.35 -8.19 -13.37
C SER A 235 8.67 -7.70 -14.79
N GLU A 236 8.77 -6.40 -15.01
CA GLU A 236 8.97 -5.77 -16.31
C GLU A 236 9.90 -4.54 -16.19
N PRO A 237 11.17 -4.72 -15.72
CA PRO A 237 12.11 -3.61 -15.67
C PRO A 237 12.38 -3.08 -17.07
N ASN A 238 12.44 -1.76 -17.22
CA ASN A 238 12.76 -1.10 -18.47
C ASN A 238 14.20 -0.54 -18.47
N GLU A 239 14.69 -0.08 -19.63
CA GLU A 239 16.05 0.44 -19.77
C GLU A 239 16.31 1.65 -18.87
N GLU A 240 15.30 2.51 -18.67
CA GLU A 240 15.42 3.72 -17.84
C GLU A 240 15.58 3.38 -16.34
N ASP A 241 15.15 2.20 -15.91
CA ASP A 241 15.30 1.75 -14.53
C ASP A 241 16.76 1.54 -14.14
N ASN A 242 17.65 1.31 -15.12
CA ASN A 242 19.06 0.94 -14.91
C ASN A 242 19.21 -0.18 -13.85
N TRP A 243 18.29 -1.16 -13.91
CA TRP A 243 18.13 -2.18 -12.89
C TRP A 243 19.28 -3.15 -12.86
N LYS A 244 19.96 -3.24 -11.73
CA LYS A 244 21.04 -4.20 -11.51
C LYS A 244 20.49 -5.44 -10.84
N VAL A 245 20.45 -6.54 -11.59
CA VAL A 245 19.90 -7.81 -11.12
C VAL A 245 20.86 -8.43 -10.08
N LYS A 246 20.31 -8.92 -8.98
CA LYS A 246 21.01 -9.74 -8.00
C LYS A 246 21.09 -11.19 -8.48
N ASP A 247 22.24 -11.82 -8.25
CA ASP A 247 22.44 -13.25 -8.55
C ASP A 247 21.87 -14.14 -7.43
N ASP A 248 21.90 -13.66 -6.18
CA ASP A 248 21.40 -14.33 -4.98
C ASP A 248 21.01 -13.30 -3.88
N LEU A 249 20.57 -13.77 -2.73
CA LEU A 249 20.11 -12.94 -1.61
C LEU A 249 21.18 -11.99 -1.05
N GLU A 250 22.42 -12.43 -1.04
CA GLU A 250 23.58 -11.65 -0.55
C GLU A 250 24.31 -10.93 -1.70
N GLY A 251 23.89 -11.17 -2.95
CA GLY A 251 24.46 -10.61 -4.15
C GLY A 251 24.37 -9.08 -4.23
N LYS A 252 25.27 -8.50 -5.03
CA LYS A 252 25.27 -7.07 -5.32
C LYS A 252 24.24 -6.76 -6.40
N GLY A 253 23.41 -5.74 -6.17
CA GLY A 253 22.42 -5.30 -7.13
C GLY A 253 21.25 -4.61 -6.44
N ASP A 254 20.25 -4.24 -7.24
CA ASP A 254 19.06 -3.54 -6.76
C ASP A 254 17.97 -4.54 -6.33
N GLY A 255 17.91 -5.71 -6.97
CA GLY A 255 16.92 -6.76 -6.69
C GLY A 255 16.81 -7.77 -7.82
N PHE A 256 15.69 -8.48 -7.86
CA PHE A 256 15.44 -9.60 -8.78
C PHE A 256 14.59 -9.19 -9.98
N VAL A 257 14.54 -10.03 -11.01
CA VAL A 257 13.63 -9.89 -12.16
C VAL A 257 12.66 -11.07 -12.18
N GLY A 258 11.37 -10.75 -12.23
CA GLY A 258 10.28 -11.71 -12.24
C GLY A 258 9.13 -11.30 -11.33
N PHE A 259 8.07 -12.10 -11.30
CA PHE A 259 6.99 -11.92 -10.35
C PHE A 259 7.49 -12.17 -8.92
N VAL A 260 7.07 -11.33 -7.98
CA VAL A 260 7.59 -11.35 -6.61
C VAL A 260 7.45 -12.72 -5.92
N HIS A 261 6.32 -13.42 -6.11
CA HIS A 261 6.13 -14.77 -5.55
C HIS A 261 7.11 -15.77 -6.15
N GLN A 262 7.37 -15.73 -7.46
CA GLN A 262 8.30 -16.65 -8.10
C GLN A 262 9.75 -16.38 -7.66
N THR A 263 10.16 -15.12 -7.63
CA THR A 263 11.51 -14.76 -7.15
C THR A 263 11.71 -15.13 -5.68
N LEU A 264 10.66 -15.01 -4.85
CA LEU A 264 10.66 -15.46 -3.47
C LEU A 264 10.79 -16.98 -3.34
N ILE A 265 10.07 -17.75 -4.15
CA ILE A 265 10.19 -19.21 -4.20
C ILE A 265 11.62 -19.60 -4.58
N ASP A 266 12.12 -19.07 -5.70
CA ASP A 266 13.41 -19.49 -6.30
C ASP A 266 14.59 -19.14 -5.41
N ASN A 267 14.56 -18.00 -4.73
CA ASN A 267 15.72 -17.50 -3.97
C ASN A 267 15.63 -17.72 -2.45
N TYR A 268 14.43 -18.01 -1.92
CA TYR A 268 14.23 -18.11 -0.47
C TYR A 268 13.51 -19.38 -0.04
N LEU A 269 12.24 -19.56 -0.39
CA LEU A 269 11.42 -20.64 0.18
C LEU A 269 11.90 -22.04 -0.21
N SER A 270 12.37 -22.24 -1.47
CA SER A 270 12.89 -23.53 -1.90
C SER A 270 14.17 -23.98 -1.18
N HIS A 271 14.80 -23.06 -0.46
CA HIS A 271 16.02 -23.30 0.31
C HIS A 271 15.79 -23.18 1.83
N HIS A 272 14.57 -22.92 2.26
CA HIS A 272 14.23 -22.76 3.66
C HIS A 272 14.07 -24.14 4.32
N GLU A 273 14.62 -24.31 5.52
CA GLU A 273 14.63 -25.61 6.22
C GLU A 273 13.23 -26.04 6.68
N ALA A 274 12.38 -25.08 7.08
CA ALA A 274 11.02 -25.31 7.59
C ALA A 274 10.06 -24.19 7.10
N PRO A 275 9.70 -24.16 5.80
CA PRO A 275 8.84 -23.12 5.26
C PRO A 275 7.42 -23.14 5.84
N GLU A 276 6.95 -24.29 6.31
CA GLU A 276 5.68 -24.48 7.00
C GLU A 276 5.56 -23.77 8.35
N ASP A 277 6.68 -23.41 8.97
CA ASP A 277 6.71 -22.73 10.28
C ASP A 277 6.71 -21.20 10.15
N ILE A 278 6.70 -20.64 8.92
CA ILE A 278 6.72 -19.20 8.67
C ILE A 278 5.30 -18.62 8.78
N GLU A 279 5.20 -17.38 9.27
CA GLU A 279 3.99 -16.57 9.13
C GLU A 279 4.09 -15.70 7.89
N VAL A 280 3.09 -15.79 7.00
CA VAL A 280 3.04 -15.06 5.74
C VAL A 280 2.03 -13.92 5.82
N TYR A 281 2.48 -12.68 5.59
CA TYR A 281 1.68 -11.47 5.56
C TYR A 281 1.75 -10.83 4.18
N PHE A 282 0.63 -10.60 3.52
CA PHE A 282 0.67 -9.99 2.19
C PHE A 282 -0.51 -9.07 1.91
N CYS A 283 -0.26 -8.12 1.02
CA CYS A 283 -1.27 -7.23 0.47
C CYS A 283 -0.81 -6.69 -0.88
N GLY A 284 -1.67 -6.78 -1.89
CA GLY A 284 -1.36 -6.29 -3.23
C GLY A 284 -2.48 -6.53 -4.23
N PRO A 285 -2.17 -6.43 -5.53
CA PRO A 285 -3.15 -6.71 -6.58
C PRO A 285 -3.73 -8.14 -6.48
N PRO A 286 -5.00 -8.36 -6.87
CA PRO A 286 -5.68 -9.65 -6.71
C PRO A 286 -4.91 -10.87 -7.25
N LEU A 287 -4.28 -10.74 -8.43
CA LEU A 287 -3.48 -11.83 -9.00
C LEU A 287 -2.20 -12.13 -8.18
N MET A 288 -1.62 -11.10 -7.55
CA MET A 288 -0.49 -11.31 -6.63
C MET A 288 -0.96 -12.03 -5.38
N ASN A 289 -2.06 -11.59 -4.77
CA ASN A 289 -2.62 -12.22 -3.57
C ASN A 289 -2.92 -13.70 -3.83
N GLN A 290 -3.61 -14.05 -4.92
CA GLN A 290 -3.88 -15.44 -5.31
C GLN A 290 -2.60 -16.28 -5.48
N ALA A 291 -1.56 -15.69 -6.08
CA ALA A 291 -0.29 -16.39 -6.27
C ALA A 291 0.45 -16.63 -4.95
N ILE A 292 0.37 -15.69 -4.00
CA ILE A 292 0.96 -15.84 -2.66
C ILE A 292 0.19 -16.85 -1.81
N GLU A 293 -1.15 -16.84 -1.86
CA GLU A 293 -1.99 -17.86 -1.17
C GLU A 293 -1.63 -19.26 -1.65
N LYS A 294 -1.57 -19.44 -2.99
CA LYS A 294 -1.17 -20.72 -3.57
C LYS A 294 0.25 -21.11 -3.16
N MET A 295 1.18 -20.18 -3.17
CA MET A 295 2.57 -20.42 -2.72
C MET A 295 2.59 -20.89 -1.27
N ALA A 296 1.86 -20.24 -0.37
CA ALA A 296 1.79 -20.62 1.04
C ALA A 296 1.25 -22.05 1.21
N ASP A 297 0.18 -22.40 0.47
CA ASP A 297 -0.38 -23.77 0.47
C ASP A 297 0.62 -24.79 -0.08
N ASP A 298 1.27 -24.52 -1.21
CA ASP A 298 2.26 -25.39 -1.86
C ASP A 298 3.47 -25.68 -0.92
N PHE A 299 3.82 -24.75 -0.03
CA PHE A 299 4.90 -24.92 0.95
C PHE A 299 4.41 -25.38 2.34
N GLY A 300 3.12 -25.73 2.47
CA GLY A 300 2.55 -26.31 3.67
C GLY A 300 2.38 -25.32 4.83
N VAL A 301 2.35 -24.02 4.57
CA VAL A 301 2.08 -23.00 5.60
C VAL A 301 0.66 -23.16 6.11
N PRO A 302 0.41 -23.35 7.42
CA PRO A 302 -0.92 -23.47 7.96
C PRO A 302 -1.78 -22.21 7.71
N PRO A 303 -3.09 -22.35 7.43
CA PRO A 303 -3.96 -21.21 7.18
C PRO A 303 -3.97 -20.13 8.28
N GLU A 304 -3.80 -20.54 9.53
CA GLU A 304 -3.68 -19.63 10.68
C GLU A 304 -2.40 -18.78 10.67
N ASN A 305 -1.39 -19.19 9.91
CA ASN A 305 -0.15 -18.44 9.69
C ASN A 305 -0.20 -17.58 8.42
N VAL A 306 -1.27 -17.65 7.65
CA VAL A 306 -1.47 -16.84 6.44
C VAL A 306 -2.40 -15.67 6.76
N ARG A 307 -1.90 -14.46 6.60
CA ARG A 307 -2.62 -13.21 6.87
C ARG A 307 -2.54 -12.31 5.65
N PHE A 308 -3.66 -11.76 5.25
CA PHE A 308 -3.71 -10.82 4.12
C PHE A 308 -4.78 -9.75 4.32
N ASP A 309 -4.58 -8.65 3.61
CA ASP A 309 -5.57 -7.61 3.44
C ASP A 309 -5.98 -7.56 1.95
N ASP A 310 -7.28 -7.56 1.69
CA ASP A 310 -7.85 -7.53 0.33
C ASP A 310 -8.63 -6.23 0.15
N PHE A 311 -8.16 -5.38 -0.73
CA PHE A 311 -8.79 -4.09 -1.01
C PHE A 311 -10.04 -4.19 -1.90
N GLY A 312 -10.45 -5.40 -2.26
CA GLY A 312 -11.55 -5.64 -3.18
C GLY A 312 -11.21 -5.19 -4.60
N GLY A 313 -11.41 -6.07 -5.58
CA GLY A 313 -11.23 -5.76 -6.99
C GLY A 313 -12.53 -5.36 -7.66
#